data_b0f9ce2e3fe624a336499cc5fe1f5f1b
#
_entry.id   b0f9ce2e3fe624a336499cc5fe1f5f1b
#
_cell.length_a   1.000
_cell.length_b   1.000
_cell.length_c   1.000
_cell.angle_alpha   90.00
_cell.angle_beta   90.00
_cell.angle_gamma   90.00
#
_symmetry.space_group_name_H-M   'P 1'
#
loop_
_entity.id
_entity.type
_entity.pdbx_description
1 polymer ?
#
loop_
_entity_poly.entity_id
_entity_poly.type
_entity_poly.pdbx_seq_one_letter_code
_entity_poly.pdbx_strand_id
1 'polypeptide(L)'
;MSPTLRASAVLVVCVAAIALAAPAFADPMDPIPGTGVFVVGPDIAPGLYHTGGSGSAFGVWINNVPTQDSMCSWFTYSTADANKEHVLQTNTSIGPMYANINSAVKAFESQNCQPWTRVS
;
A
#
# COMPACT_ATOMS: atom_id res chain seq x y z
N MET A 1 -56.89 8.67 -4.92
CA MET A 1 -56.34 9.07 -4.65
C MET A 1 -54.97 9.07 -4.53
N SER A 2 -54.10 8.92 -3.98
CA SER A 2 -52.74 9.21 -3.89
C SER A 2 -51.83 8.04 -3.73
N PRO A 3 -52.11 6.90 -4.23
CA PRO A 3 -51.18 5.79 -4.16
C PRO A 3 -49.87 6.06 -4.87
N THR A 4 -49.91 6.88 -5.93
CA THR A 4 -48.67 7.16 -6.62
C THR A 4 -47.70 7.96 -5.80
N LEU A 5 -48.12 8.82 -4.96
CA LEU A 5 -47.25 9.63 -4.12
C LEU A 5 -46.44 8.76 -3.15
N ARG A 6 -47.09 7.75 -2.62
CA ARG A 6 -46.41 6.88 -1.68
C ARG A 6 -45.29 6.09 -2.35
N ALA A 7 -45.52 5.63 -3.56
CA ALA A 7 -44.51 4.88 -4.28
C ALA A 7 -43.28 5.75 -4.57
N SER A 8 -43.48 7.01 -4.90
CA SER A 8 -42.38 7.90 -5.18
C SER A 8 -41.52 8.11 -3.93
N ALA A 9 -42.13 8.25 -2.78
CA ALA A 9 -41.38 8.44 -1.54
C ALA A 9 -40.50 7.25 -1.23
N VAL A 10 -40.98 6.04 -1.47
CA VAL A 10 -40.21 4.83 -1.23
C VAL A 10 -38.97 4.80 -2.12
N LEU A 11 -39.12 5.17 -3.39
CA LEU A 11 -37.98 5.19 -4.30
C LEU A 11 -36.90 6.16 -3.86
N VAL A 12 -37.28 7.31 -3.38
CA VAL A 12 -36.29 8.32 -2.91
C VAL A 12 -35.47 7.75 -1.75
N VAL A 13 -36.09 7.05 -0.84
CA VAL A 13 -35.37 6.48 0.29
C VAL A 13 -34.37 5.42 -0.17
N CYS A 14 -34.73 4.57 -1.11
CA CYS A 14 -33.81 3.56 -1.62
C CYS A 14 -32.60 4.17 -2.31
N VAL A 15 -32.78 5.22 -3.08
CA VAL A 15 -31.68 5.89 -3.76
C VAL A 15 -30.71 6.49 -2.74
N ALA A 16 -31.22 7.12 -1.70
CA ALA A 16 -30.37 7.69 -0.67
C ALA A 16 -29.56 6.60 0.04
N ALA A 17 -30.15 5.47 0.34
CA ALA A 17 -29.43 4.37 0.99
C ALA A 17 -28.30 3.85 0.13
N ILE A 18 -28.53 3.71 -1.18
CA ILE A 18 -27.49 3.24 -2.10
C ILE A 18 -26.34 4.24 -2.18
N ALA A 19 -26.66 5.53 -2.24
CA ALA A 19 -25.62 6.55 -2.29
C ALA A 19 -24.74 6.56 -1.06
N LEU A 20 -25.31 6.31 0.12
CA LEU A 20 -24.55 6.25 1.35
C LEU A 20 -23.65 5.03 1.44
N ALA A 21 -24.05 3.93 0.82
CA ALA A 21 -23.27 2.70 0.86
C ALA A 21 -22.17 2.65 -0.19
N ALA A 22 -22.27 3.43 -1.27
CA ALA A 22 -21.37 3.35 -2.40
C ALA A 22 -19.90 3.63 -2.10
N PRO A 23 -19.52 4.61 -1.29
CA PRO A 23 -18.11 4.94 -1.11
C PRO A 23 -17.45 4.20 0.05
N ALA A 24 -17.70 2.93 0.19
CA ALA A 24 -16.98 2.16 1.20
C ALA A 24 -15.61 1.76 0.67
N PHE A 25 -14.55 2.24 1.31
CA PHE A 25 -13.19 1.84 1.00
C PHE A 25 -12.72 0.82 2.01
N ALA A 26 -11.90 -0.12 1.56
CA ALA A 26 -11.24 -1.05 2.47
C ALA A 26 -10.26 -0.27 3.35
N ASP A 27 -10.06 -0.74 4.58
CA ASP A 27 -9.07 -0.16 5.47
C ASP A 27 -7.68 -0.32 4.87
N PRO A 28 -6.80 0.68 5.03
CA PRO A 28 -5.43 0.56 4.59
C PRO A 28 -4.73 -0.64 5.24
N MET A 29 -3.86 -1.28 4.49
CA MET A 29 -3.10 -2.42 5.00
C MET A 29 -2.09 -1.98 6.05
N ASP A 30 -2.08 -2.66 7.19
CA ASP A 30 -1.09 -2.51 8.24
C ASP A 30 -1.04 -3.82 9.02
N PRO A 31 0.02 -4.63 8.87
CA PRO A 31 1.26 -4.34 8.13
C PRO A 31 1.10 -4.41 6.63
N ILE A 32 2.01 -3.72 5.93
CA ILE A 32 2.10 -3.80 4.48
C ILE A 32 2.87 -5.08 4.14
N PRO A 33 2.38 -5.90 3.21
CA PRO A 33 3.11 -7.09 2.78
C PRO A 33 4.52 -6.76 2.28
N GLY A 34 5.46 -7.67 2.50
CA GLY A 34 6.85 -7.46 2.15
C GLY A 34 7.17 -7.54 0.66
N THR A 35 6.23 -7.94 -0.17
CA THR A 35 6.38 -8.00 -1.62
C THR A 35 5.10 -7.52 -2.28
N GLY A 36 5.22 -6.55 -3.18
CA GLY A 36 4.09 -6.03 -3.93
C GLY A 36 4.24 -4.56 -4.26
N VAL A 37 3.27 -4.05 -5.01
CA VAL A 37 3.15 -2.64 -5.34
C VAL A 37 1.82 -2.14 -4.77
N PHE A 38 1.87 -1.03 -4.03
CA PHE A 38 0.73 -0.51 -3.29
C PHE A 38 0.51 0.95 -3.63
N VAL A 39 -0.74 1.33 -3.87
CA VAL A 39 -1.11 2.72 -4.15
C VAL A 39 -1.41 3.41 -2.83
N VAL A 40 -0.78 4.55 -2.60
CA VAL A 40 -0.99 5.33 -1.38
C VAL A 40 -2.38 5.96 -1.41
N GLY A 41 -3.13 5.70 -0.38
CA GLY A 41 -4.53 6.10 -0.26
C GLY A 41 -5.43 4.87 -0.28
N PRO A 42 -5.72 4.27 -1.45
CA PRO A 42 -6.57 3.08 -1.51
C PRO A 42 -6.00 1.85 -0.82
N ASP A 43 -4.69 1.61 -0.95
CA ASP A 43 -4.08 0.39 -0.43
C ASP A 43 -3.41 0.60 0.91
N ILE A 44 -2.62 1.66 1.05
CA ILE A 44 -1.86 1.96 2.27
C ILE A 44 -1.99 3.42 2.64
N ALA A 45 -1.86 3.72 3.92
CA ALA A 45 -1.89 5.09 4.42
C ALA A 45 -0.48 5.71 4.39
N PRO A 46 -0.36 7.02 4.23
CA PRO A 46 0.93 7.70 4.41
C PRO A 46 1.44 7.51 5.84
N GLY A 47 2.75 7.52 6.01
CA GLY A 47 3.36 7.38 7.32
C GLY A 47 4.79 6.91 7.22
N LEU A 48 5.41 6.77 8.37
CA LEU A 48 6.73 6.16 8.51
C LEU A 48 6.56 4.68 8.80
N TYR A 49 7.18 3.84 8.00
CA TYR A 49 7.08 2.38 8.10
C TYR A 49 8.44 1.77 8.35
N HIS A 50 8.45 0.62 9.02
CA HIS A 50 9.64 -0.13 9.35
C HIS A 50 9.49 -1.59 8.96
N THR A 51 10.52 -2.17 8.36
CA THR A 51 10.64 -3.60 8.09
C THR A 51 11.82 -4.18 8.86
N GLY A 52 11.74 -5.46 9.21
CA GLY A 52 12.85 -6.18 9.79
C GLY A 52 13.96 -6.49 8.81
N GLY A 53 13.76 -6.25 7.52
CA GLY A 53 14.76 -6.50 6.49
C GLY A 53 14.33 -7.59 5.52
N SER A 54 15.30 -8.36 5.05
CA SER A 54 15.05 -9.42 4.08
C SER A 54 14.03 -10.44 4.58
N GLY A 55 13.10 -10.80 3.72
CA GLY A 55 12.14 -11.86 3.97
C GLY A 55 12.69 -13.27 3.74
N SER A 56 13.88 -13.39 3.18
CA SER A 56 14.51 -14.68 2.91
C SER A 56 15.23 -15.19 4.14
N ALA A 57 14.82 -16.36 4.65
CA ALA A 57 15.50 -17.00 5.78
C ALA A 57 16.90 -17.46 5.41
N PHE A 58 17.08 -17.87 4.16
CA PHE A 58 18.36 -18.33 3.65
C PHE A 58 18.65 -17.57 2.38
N GLY A 59 19.39 -16.51 2.47
CA GLY A 59 19.76 -15.73 1.29
C GLY A 59 20.75 -16.50 0.41
N VAL A 60 20.85 -16.10 -0.84
CA VAL A 60 21.89 -16.61 -1.73
C VAL A 60 23.10 -15.72 -1.58
N TRP A 61 24.23 -16.34 -1.20
CA TRP A 61 25.47 -15.63 -0.93
C TRP A 61 26.54 -16.11 -1.92
N ILE A 62 27.31 -15.20 -2.46
CA ILE A 62 28.44 -15.51 -3.30
C ILE A 62 29.68 -14.83 -2.71
N ASN A 63 30.68 -15.62 -2.34
CA ASN A 63 31.91 -15.11 -1.72
C ASN A 63 31.63 -14.25 -0.48
N ASN A 64 30.67 -14.68 0.33
CA ASN A 64 30.21 -13.96 1.54
C ASN A 64 29.56 -12.61 1.24
N VAL A 65 29.15 -12.37 -0.01
CA VAL A 65 28.40 -11.19 -0.39
C VAL A 65 26.96 -11.61 -0.71
N PRO A 66 25.95 -11.01 -0.10
CA PRO A 66 24.57 -11.35 -0.40
C PRO A 66 24.22 -10.97 -1.84
N THR A 67 23.50 -11.84 -2.51
CA THR A 67 22.97 -11.53 -3.84
C THR A 67 21.70 -10.72 -3.72
N GLN A 68 21.25 -10.15 -4.84
CA GLN A 68 20.04 -9.35 -4.86
C GLN A 68 18.81 -10.17 -4.42
N ASP A 69 18.79 -11.47 -4.67
CA ASP A 69 17.68 -12.34 -4.26
C ASP A 69 17.60 -12.52 -2.75
N SER A 70 18.66 -12.18 -2.00
CA SER A 70 18.64 -12.27 -0.55
C SER A 70 18.38 -10.94 0.13
N MET A 71 18.19 -9.87 -0.63
CA MET A 71 18.02 -8.52 -0.08
C MET A 71 16.58 -8.06 -0.15
N CYS A 72 16.21 -7.21 0.81
CA CYS A 72 14.98 -6.44 0.77
C CYS A 72 15.25 -5.15 -0.02
N SER A 73 14.40 -4.87 -1.00
CA SER A 73 14.47 -3.64 -1.79
C SER A 73 13.12 -2.95 -1.77
N TRP A 74 13.14 -1.63 -1.71
CA TRP A 74 11.91 -0.86 -1.77
C TRP A 74 12.08 0.41 -2.58
N PHE A 75 10.97 0.90 -3.11
CA PHE A 75 10.91 2.09 -3.95
C PHE A 75 9.69 2.90 -3.58
N THR A 76 9.84 4.23 -3.56
CA THR A 76 8.70 5.14 -3.51
C THR A 76 8.62 5.90 -4.83
N TYR A 77 7.40 6.15 -5.29
CA TYR A 77 7.14 6.75 -6.59
C TYR A 77 6.28 8.00 -6.45
N SER A 78 6.51 8.97 -7.32
CA SER A 78 5.69 10.19 -7.38
C SER A 78 4.40 9.98 -8.17
N THR A 79 4.24 8.84 -8.84
CA THR A 79 3.04 8.51 -9.60
C THR A 79 2.47 7.17 -9.14
N ALA A 80 1.16 7.01 -9.27
CA ALA A 80 0.47 5.82 -8.78
C ALA A 80 0.72 4.57 -9.64
N ASP A 81 1.28 4.73 -10.83
CA ASP A 81 1.58 3.63 -11.74
C ASP A 81 2.92 2.93 -11.42
N ALA A 82 3.63 3.38 -10.41
CA ALA A 82 4.92 2.82 -10.01
C ALA A 82 5.92 2.81 -11.18
N ASN A 83 5.99 3.91 -11.91
CA ASN A 83 6.89 4.04 -13.04
C ASN A 83 8.31 4.29 -12.54
N LYS A 84 9.26 3.46 -12.96
CA LYS A 84 10.66 3.55 -12.51
C LYS A 84 11.32 4.89 -12.84
N GLU A 85 10.77 5.65 -13.78
CA GLU A 85 11.28 6.99 -14.09
C GLU A 85 10.84 8.02 -13.05
N HIS A 86 9.92 7.68 -12.16
CA HIS A 86 9.39 8.58 -11.15
C HIS A 86 9.70 8.12 -9.73
N VAL A 87 10.82 7.44 -9.54
CA VAL A 87 11.27 7.01 -8.22
C VAL A 87 11.68 8.23 -7.40
N LEU A 88 11.14 8.34 -6.19
CA LEU A 88 11.53 9.38 -5.23
C LEU A 88 12.65 8.91 -4.34
N GLN A 89 12.50 7.70 -3.78
CA GLN A 89 13.51 7.09 -2.92
C GLN A 89 13.54 5.60 -3.14
N THR A 90 14.69 4.99 -2.90
CA THR A 90 14.88 3.55 -2.94
C THR A 90 16.00 3.16 -2.00
N ASN A 91 15.94 1.94 -1.49
CA ASN A 91 17.03 1.39 -0.70
C ASN A 91 16.99 -0.13 -0.77
N THR A 92 18.13 -0.74 -0.50
CA THR A 92 18.30 -2.19 -0.53
C THR A 92 19.18 -2.59 0.64
N SER A 93 18.74 -3.60 1.40
CA SER A 93 19.49 -4.07 2.57
C SER A 93 19.01 -5.45 2.98
N ILE A 94 19.86 -6.17 3.70
CA ILE A 94 19.44 -7.40 4.39
C ILE A 94 18.79 -7.06 5.72
N GLY A 95 19.30 -6.04 6.38
CA GLY A 95 18.86 -5.64 7.71
C GLY A 95 17.67 -4.72 7.74
N PRO A 96 17.28 -4.28 8.93
CA PRO A 96 16.13 -3.42 9.12
C PRO A 96 16.23 -2.10 8.37
N MET A 97 15.08 -1.62 7.88
CA MET A 97 15.00 -0.35 7.16
C MET A 97 13.73 0.39 7.52
N TYR A 98 13.77 1.70 7.29
CA TYR A 98 12.60 2.57 7.36
C TYR A 98 12.27 3.11 5.99
N ALA A 99 10.99 3.29 5.70
CA ALA A 99 10.52 3.97 4.50
C ALA A 99 9.55 5.08 4.91
N ASN A 100 9.81 6.29 4.46
CA ASN A 100 8.95 7.43 4.74
C ASN A 100 7.99 7.62 3.57
N ILE A 101 6.75 7.24 3.77
CA ILE A 101 5.69 7.40 2.77
C ILE A 101 4.97 8.71 3.09
N ASN A 102 5.55 9.82 2.62
CA ASN A 102 5.01 11.14 2.84
C ASN A 102 3.96 11.49 1.78
N SER A 103 3.44 12.71 1.83
CA SER A 103 2.38 13.16 0.92
C SER A 103 2.78 13.22 -0.55
N ALA A 104 4.07 13.23 -0.86
CA ALA A 104 4.55 13.22 -2.24
C ALA A 104 4.55 11.82 -2.85
N VAL A 105 4.47 10.78 -2.03
CA VAL A 105 4.52 9.40 -2.49
C VAL A 105 3.13 8.97 -2.92
N LYS A 106 3.01 8.48 -4.16
CA LYS A 106 1.75 7.99 -4.72
C LYS A 106 1.71 6.47 -4.82
N ALA A 107 2.87 5.82 -4.86
CA ALA A 107 2.96 4.36 -4.84
C ALA A 107 4.21 3.93 -4.08
N PHE A 108 4.16 2.74 -3.52
CA PHE A 108 5.24 2.11 -2.77
C PHE A 108 5.41 0.68 -3.26
N GLU A 109 6.63 0.32 -3.59
CA GLU A 109 6.96 -1.04 -4.00
C GLU A 109 7.93 -1.65 -3.01
N SER A 110 7.68 -2.90 -2.63
CA SER A 110 8.55 -3.68 -1.75
C SER A 110 8.81 -5.03 -2.37
N GLN A 111 10.04 -5.51 -2.27
CA GLN A 111 10.46 -6.80 -2.83
C GLN A 111 11.30 -7.55 -1.81
N ASN A 112 10.86 -8.76 -1.49
CA ASN A 112 11.58 -9.69 -0.61
C ASN A 112 11.90 -9.09 0.75
N CYS A 113 10.94 -8.39 1.34
CA CYS A 113 11.06 -7.81 2.67
C CYS A 113 10.18 -8.56 3.65
N GLN A 114 10.52 -8.45 4.92
CA GLN A 114 9.56 -8.75 5.99
C GLN A 114 8.44 -7.68 5.94
N PRO A 115 7.27 -7.97 6.49
CA PRO A 115 6.19 -6.98 6.47
C PRO A 115 6.62 -5.64 7.06
N TRP A 116 5.98 -4.57 6.58
CA TRP A 116 6.26 -3.21 7.04
C TRP A 116 5.18 -2.80 8.04
N THR A 117 5.62 -2.39 9.23
CA THR A 117 4.70 -1.89 10.26
C THR A 117 4.81 -0.38 10.37
N ARG A 118 3.68 0.27 10.54
CA ARG A 118 3.63 1.72 10.67
C ARG A 118 4.17 2.13 12.04
N VAL A 119 5.09 3.08 12.04
CA VAL A 119 5.73 3.58 13.25
C VAL A 119 5.11 4.91 13.68
N SER A 120 4.67 5.69 12.71
CA SER A 120 4.03 6.96 13.03
C SER A 120 3.16 7.51 11.90
#